data_0c86003129b232a601c4c48f1fdc7327
#
_entry.id   0c86003129b232a601c4c48f1fdc7327
#
_cell.length_a   1.000
_cell.length_b   1.000
_cell.length_c   1.000
_cell.angle_alpha   90.00
_cell.angle_beta   90.00
_cell.angle_gamma   90.00
#
_symmetry.space_group_name_H-M   'P 1'
#
loop_
_entity.id
_entity.type
_entity.pdbx_description
1 polymer ?
#
loop_
_entity_poly.entity_id
_entity_poly.type
_entity_poly.pdbx_seq_one_letter_code
_entity_poly.pdbx_strand_id
1 'polypeptide(L)'
;ENIFIKLREAGISSIPVNSEKKPMLETWKFLQERLPSVEECEKFNNKNKYGVGVVCGAVSGNLEVIDIDNKNGIATEIFEDICKQITNNRIDLFDKLVIEKSIRNGYHLIYRCDKIEGSRKLARQKNEDGEIFADIETRGEGSYCVVYPTPGYERIQKNILKVEKITVEEREFLFDLCLSFNKYVEEKPTFTNFKQAFSEKSGDRIGDFYNERNDFIDILKKHDW
;
A
#
# COMPACT_ATOMS: atom_id res chain seq x y z
N GLU A 1 -19.32 -12.66 -18.15
CA GLU A 1 -19.96 -11.74 -17.20
C GLU A 1 -19.00 -10.61 -16.85
N ASN A 2 -19.47 -9.33 -16.91
CA ASN A 2 -18.58 -8.15 -16.76
C ASN A 2 -18.16 -7.96 -15.30
N ILE A 3 -16.89 -8.18 -15.00
CA ILE A 3 -16.34 -8.04 -13.64
C ILE A 3 -16.41 -6.60 -13.13
N PHE A 4 -16.27 -5.58 -14.00
CA PHE A 4 -16.33 -4.17 -13.61
C PHE A 4 -17.72 -3.76 -13.11
N ILE A 5 -18.78 -4.31 -13.74
CA ILE A 5 -20.15 -4.11 -13.26
C ILE A 5 -20.34 -4.74 -11.88
N LYS A 6 -19.88 -5.98 -11.69
CA LYS A 6 -19.97 -6.65 -10.38
C LYS A 6 -19.22 -5.91 -9.27
N LEU A 7 -18.01 -5.42 -9.57
CA LEU A 7 -17.24 -4.62 -8.61
C LEU A 7 -17.96 -3.32 -8.25
N ARG A 8 -18.49 -2.63 -9.26
CA ARG A 8 -19.32 -1.43 -9.06
C ARG A 8 -20.53 -1.71 -8.15
N GLU A 9 -21.26 -2.80 -8.39
CA GLU A 9 -22.42 -3.23 -7.58
C GLU A 9 -22.00 -3.57 -6.14
N ALA A 10 -20.77 -4.08 -5.95
CA ALA A 10 -20.17 -4.32 -4.64
C ALA A 10 -19.61 -3.03 -3.98
N GLY A 11 -19.80 -1.85 -4.60
CA GLY A 11 -19.29 -0.59 -4.09
C GLY A 11 -17.77 -0.47 -4.18
N ILE A 12 -17.15 -1.06 -5.22
CA ILE A 12 -15.70 -1.03 -5.45
C ILE A 12 -15.42 -0.33 -6.78
N SER A 13 -14.62 0.73 -6.73
CA SER A 13 -14.11 1.39 -7.92
C SER A 13 -13.01 0.53 -8.57
N SER A 14 -13.00 0.46 -9.89
CA SER A 14 -12.10 -0.44 -10.62
C SER A 14 -11.66 0.13 -11.94
N ILE A 15 -10.51 -0.34 -12.42
CA ILE A 15 -9.83 0.10 -13.65
C ILE A 15 -9.38 -1.10 -14.47
N PRO A 16 -9.41 -1.02 -15.82
CA PRO A 16 -8.77 -2.00 -16.67
C PRO A 16 -7.24 -1.82 -16.64
N VAL A 17 -6.50 -2.93 -16.57
CA VAL A 17 -5.03 -2.91 -16.59
C VAL A 17 -4.49 -3.75 -17.75
N ASN A 18 -3.31 -3.37 -18.26
CA ASN A 18 -2.56 -4.11 -19.25
C ASN A 18 -1.70 -5.24 -18.60
N SER A 19 -0.97 -5.99 -19.41
CA SER A 19 -0.07 -7.08 -18.96
C SER A 19 1.07 -6.62 -18.05
N GLU A 20 1.43 -5.33 -18.09
CA GLU A 20 2.41 -4.72 -17.18
C GLU A 20 1.78 -4.21 -15.88
N LYS A 21 0.51 -4.52 -15.65
CA LYS A 21 -0.30 -4.05 -14.51
C LYS A 21 -0.56 -2.54 -14.48
N LYS A 22 -0.31 -1.83 -15.58
CA LYS A 22 -0.54 -0.39 -15.70
C LYS A 22 -2.00 -0.10 -16.10
N PRO A 23 -2.61 0.98 -15.58
CA PRO A 23 -3.94 1.40 -16.01
C PRO A 23 -4.00 1.65 -17.51
N MET A 24 -5.07 1.22 -18.16
CA MET A 24 -5.32 1.43 -19.60
C MET A 24 -6.13 2.70 -19.89
N LEU A 25 -6.19 3.62 -18.96
CA LEU A 25 -6.84 4.93 -19.06
C LEU A 25 -5.78 6.02 -19.09
N GLU A 26 -5.99 7.08 -19.87
CA GLU A 26 -5.11 8.27 -19.86
C GLU A 26 -4.98 8.85 -18.45
N THR A 27 -6.09 8.90 -17.73
CA THR A 27 -6.15 9.21 -16.31
C THR A 27 -7.21 8.35 -15.64
N TRP A 28 -6.96 7.94 -14.43
CA TRP A 28 -7.91 7.20 -13.60
C TRP A 28 -8.19 7.93 -12.26
N LYS A 29 -7.66 9.15 -12.10
CA LYS A 29 -7.80 9.93 -10.86
C LYS A 29 -9.26 10.18 -10.47
N PHE A 30 -10.15 10.39 -11.43
CA PHE A 30 -11.57 10.57 -11.17
C PHE A 30 -12.24 9.32 -10.55
N LEU A 31 -11.66 8.13 -10.74
CA LEU A 31 -12.11 6.88 -10.12
C LEU A 31 -11.62 6.69 -8.68
N GLN A 32 -10.80 7.61 -8.17
CA GLN A 32 -10.48 7.74 -6.75
C GLN A 32 -11.57 8.52 -5.99
N GLU A 33 -12.45 9.23 -6.71
CA GLU A 33 -13.48 10.10 -6.14
C GLU A 33 -14.90 9.54 -6.32
N ARG A 34 -15.11 8.71 -7.34
CA ARG A 34 -16.40 8.07 -7.65
C ARG A 34 -16.24 6.68 -8.23
N LEU A 35 -17.30 5.89 -8.12
CA LEU A 35 -17.39 4.63 -8.85
C LEU A 35 -17.51 4.88 -10.38
N PRO A 36 -17.00 3.95 -11.21
CA PRO A 36 -17.24 4.02 -12.66
C PRO A 36 -18.74 3.93 -12.97
N SER A 37 -19.20 4.60 -14.03
CA SER A 37 -20.57 4.42 -14.52
C SER A 37 -20.77 3.03 -15.16
N VAL A 38 -22.00 2.63 -15.44
CA VAL A 38 -22.25 1.34 -16.13
C VAL A 38 -21.62 1.37 -17.52
N GLU A 39 -21.75 2.48 -18.24
CA GLU A 39 -21.17 2.66 -19.58
C GLU A 39 -19.64 2.62 -19.55
N GLU A 40 -19.02 3.16 -18.49
CA GLU A 40 -17.57 3.04 -18.29
C GLU A 40 -17.17 1.59 -18.02
N CYS A 41 -17.92 0.87 -17.18
CA CYS A 41 -17.69 -0.55 -16.92
C CYS A 41 -17.80 -1.41 -18.20
N GLU A 42 -18.75 -1.09 -19.08
CA GLU A 42 -18.89 -1.76 -20.38
C GLU A 42 -17.67 -1.48 -21.28
N LYS A 43 -17.21 -0.24 -21.33
CA LYS A 43 -15.99 0.13 -22.07
C LYS A 43 -14.72 -0.52 -21.49
N PHE A 44 -14.62 -0.64 -20.18
CA PHE A 44 -13.49 -1.30 -19.51
C PHE A 44 -13.44 -2.80 -19.82
N ASN A 45 -14.59 -3.43 -20.07
CA ASN A 45 -14.68 -4.85 -20.41
C ASN A 45 -14.40 -5.13 -21.91
N ASN A 46 -13.49 -4.39 -22.51
CA ASN A 46 -13.08 -4.58 -23.90
C ASN A 46 -12.10 -5.75 -24.06
N LYS A 47 -11.88 -6.16 -25.32
CA LYS A 47 -11.01 -7.31 -25.66
C LYS A 47 -9.52 -7.06 -25.39
N ASN A 48 -9.12 -5.81 -25.25
CA ASN A 48 -7.71 -5.44 -25.09
C ASN A 48 -7.29 -5.39 -23.61
N LYS A 49 -8.25 -5.46 -22.67
CA LYS A 49 -7.89 -5.54 -21.25
C LYS A 49 -7.16 -6.85 -20.97
N TYR A 50 -6.11 -6.77 -20.17
CA TYR A 50 -5.46 -7.95 -19.63
C TYR A 50 -6.09 -8.37 -18.29
N GLY A 51 -6.35 -7.40 -17.42
CA GLY A 51 -6.84 -7.68 -16.08
C GLY A 51 -7.62 -6.52 -15.47
N VAL A 52 -7.87 -6.63 -14.19
CA VAL A 52 -8.63 -5.67 -13.39
C VAL A 52 -7.83 -5.22 -12.18
N GLY A 53 -7.77 -3.90 -11.97
CA GLY A 53 -7.32 -3.28 -10.75
C GLY A 53 -8.50 -2.72 -9.96
N VAL A 54 -8.47 -2.85 -8.64
CA VAL A 54 -9.41 -2.19 -7.73
C VAL A 54 -8.77 -0.95 -7.16
N VAL A 55 -9.52 0.15 -7.10
CA VAL A 55 -9.06 1.40 -6.49
C VAL A 55 -9.31 1.31 -5.00
N CYS A 56 -8.25 1.44 -4.22
CA CYS A 56 -8.31 1.43 -2.76
C CYS A 56 -8.75 2.78 -2.21
N GLY A 57 -9.14 2.80 -0.95
CA GLY A 57 -9.51 4.04 -0.29
C GLY A 57 -11.01 4.22 -0.10
N ALA A 58 -11.39 5.44 0.25
CA ALA A 58 -12.76 5.82 0.61
C ALA A 58 -13.75 5.52 -0.50
N VAL A 59 -13.36 5.70 -1.78
CA VAL A 59 -14.19 5.44 -2.96
C VAL A 59 -14.70 4.01 -3.03
N SER A 60 -13.96 3.05 -2.47
CA SER A 60 -14.31 1.63 -2.41
C SER A 60 -14.74 1.17 -1.00
N GLY A 61 -15.29 2.11 -0.20
CA GLY A 61 -15.74 1.83 1.16
C GLY A 61 -14.58 1.57 2.12
N ASN A 62 -13.52 2.35 2.02
CA ASN A 62 -12.28 2.21 2.76
C ASN A 62 -11.58 0.86 2.54
N LEU A 63 -11.51 0.45 1.27
CA LEU A 63 -10.79 -0.75 0.87
C LEU A 63 -9.29 -0.56 1.06
N GLU A 64 -8.65 -1.50 1.73
CA GLU A 64 -7.21 -1.58 1.91
C GLU A 64 -6.71 -2.98 1.60
N VAL A 65 -5.50 -3.07 1.05
CA VAL A 65 -4.83 -4.33 0.74
C VAL A 65 -3.47 -4.35 1.42
N ILE A 66 -3.15 -5.41 2.14
CA ILE A 66 -1.78 -5.74 2.50
C ILE A 66 -1.22 -6.59 1.36
N ASP A 67 -0.19 -6.07 0.71
CA ASP A 67 0.49 -6.66 -0.46
C ASP A 67 1.83 -7.24 0.00
N ILE A 68 1.95 -8.57 -0.04
CA ILE A 68 3.16 -9.33 0.28
C ILE A 68 3.85 -9.66 -1.03
N ASP A 69 4.90 -8.91 -1.36
CA ASP A 69 5.66 -9.04 -2.60
C ASP A 69 6.68 -10.19 -2.52
N ASN A 70 6.84 -10.93 -3.61
CA ASN A 70 7.77 -12.07 -3.68
C ASN A 70 9.10 -11.70 -4.41
N LYS A 71 9.69 -10.57 -4.06
CA LYS A 71 10.95 -10.11 -4.68
C LYS A 71 12.15 -11.00 -4.32
N ASN A 72 12.11 -11.61 -3.13
CA ASN A 72 13.20 -12.45 -2.59
C ASN A 72 12.89 -13.93 -2.51
N GLY A 73 11.74 -14.37 -3.02
CA GLY A 73 11.32 -15.77 -2.92
C GLY A 73 10.76 -16.19 -1.56
N ILE A 74 10.62 -15.27 -0.59
CA ILE A 74 10.19 -15.59 0.80
C ILE A 74 8.73 -15.25 1.10
N ALA A 75 7.96 -14.76 0.12
CA ALA A 75 6.58 -14.33 0.35
C ALA A 75 5.68 -15.46 0.89
N THR A 76 5.91 -16.70 0.48
CA THR A 76 5.12 -17.84 0.98
C THR A 76 5.38 -18.09 2.46
N GLU A 77 6.63 -18.04 2.90
CA GLU A 77 7.00 -18.22 4.32
C GLU A 77 6.39 -17.09 5.17
N ILE A 78 6.50 -15.85 4.72
CA ILE A 78 5.90 -14.69 5.40
C ILE A 78 4.38 -14.86 5.49
N PHE A 79 3.73 -15.21 4.38
CA PHE A 79 2.28 -15.39 4.33
C PHE A 79 1.79 -16.50 5.25
N GLU A 80 2.46 -17.67 5.25
CA GLU A 80 2.11 -18.81 6.10
C GLU A 80 2.26 -18.47 7.58
N ASP A 81 3.32 -17.74 7.96
CA ASP A 81 3.52 -17.32 9.35
C ASP A 81 2.46 -16.28 9.77
N ILE A 82 2.16 -15.29 8.95
CA ILE A 82 1.07 -14.33 9.17
C ILE A 82 -0.26 -15.08 9.37
N CYS A 83 -0.62 -16.00 8.46
CA CYS A 83 -1.84 -16.78 8.58
C CYS A 83 -1.89 -17.59 9.86
N LYS A 84 -0.79 -18.25 10.23
CA LYS A 84 -0.66 -19.01 11.49
C LYS A 84 -0.86 -18.12 12.71
N GLN A 85 -0.26 -16.93 12.73
CA GLN A 85 -0.40 -16.00 13.84
C GLN A 85 -1.85 -15.48 13.95
N ILE A 86 -2.49 -15.15 12.83
CA ILE A 86 -3.89 -14.71 12.83
C ILE A 86 -4.80 -15.83 13.32
N THR A 87 -4.67 -17.06 12.79
CA THR A 87 -5.54 -18.18 13.16
C THR A 87 -5.39 -18.57 14.63
N ASN A 88 -4.18 -18.48 15.18
CA ASN A 88 -3.93 -18.81 16.59
C ASN A 88 -4.46 -17.77 17.56
N ASN A 89 -4.51 -16.48 17.16
CA ASN A 89 -4.83 -15.38 18.06
C ASN A 89 -6.18 -14.73 17.77
N ARG A 90 -6.62 -14.74 16.50
CA ARG A 90 -7.79 -13.98 16.00
C ARG A 90 -8.45 -14.73 14.83
N ILE A 91 -8.98 -15.93 15.07
CA ILE A 91 -9.60 -16.75 14.01
C ILE A 91 -10.75 -16.00 13.30
N ASP A 92 -11.54 -15.24 14.03
CA ASP A 92 -12.65 -14.45 13.48
C ASP A 92 -12.14 -13.37 12.48
N LEU A 93 -10.95 -12.83 12.71
CA LEU A 93 -10.30 -11.92 11.77
C LEU A 93 -9.88 -12.66 10.50
N PHE A 94 -9.27 -13.84 10.64
CA PHE A 94 -8.87 -14.64 9.49
C PHE A 94 -10.06 -14.89 8.55
N ASP A 95 -11.20 -15.25 9.13
CA ASP A 95 -12.41 -15.52 8.38
C ASP A 95 -13.00 -14.31 7.64
N LYS A 96 -12.67 -13.09 8.03
CA LYS A 96 -13.12 -11.86 7.35
C LYS A 96 -12.27 -11.51 6.13
N LEU A 97 -11.02 -11.99 6.05
CA LEU A 97 -10.09 -11.58 5.01
C LEU A 97 -10.43 -12.22 3.66
N VAL A 98 -10.35 -11.41 2.60
CA VAL A 98 -10.23 -11.94 1.23
C VAL A 98 -8.75 -12.16 0.96
N ILE A 99 -8.39 -13.36 0.53
CA ILE A 99 -7.00 -13.75 0.29
C ILE A 99 -6.84 -14.17 -1.16
N GLU A 100 -5.85 -13.58 -1.82
CA GLU A 100 -5.49 -13.88 -3.20
C GLU A 100 -3.98 -14.12 -3.32
N LYS A 101 -3.60 -14.96 -4.29
CA LYS A 101 -2.21 -15.15 -4.70
C LYS A 101 -1.96 -14.40 -6.01
N SER A 102 -0.89 -13.64 -6.09
CA SER A 102 -0.53 -12.90 -7.29
C SER A 102 0.32 -13.72 -8.26
N ILE A 103 0.41 -13.27 -9.52
CA ILE A 103 1.13 -13.95 -10.60
C ILE A 103 2.61 -14.24 -10.29
N ARG A 104 3.24 -13.47 -9.38
CA ARG A 104 4.64 -13.67 -8.96
C ARG A 104 4.76 -14.42 -7.64
N ASN A 105 3.75 -15.17 -7.24
CA ASN A 105 3.67 -15.87 -5.95
C ASN A 105 3.75 -14.95 -4.73
N GLY A 106 3.32 -13.70 -4.85
CA GLY A 106 2.99 -12.83 -3.73
C GLY A 106 1.57 -13.06 -3.25
N TYR A 107 1.16 -12.39 -2.17
CA TYR A 107 -0.17 -12.57 -1.57
C TYR A 107 -0.80 -11.23 -1.24
N HIS A 108 -2.13 -11.18 -1.35
CA HIS A 108 -2.94 -10.04 -0.95
C HIS A 108 -3.88 -10.45 0.19
N LEU A 109 -3.89 -9.65 1.25
CA LEU A 109 -4.91 -9.70 2.30
C LEU A 109 -5.78 -8.45 2.11
N ILE A 110 -7.06 -8.65 1.75
CA ILE A 110 -7.96 -7.56 1.33
C ILE A 110 -9.10 -7.44 2.33
N TYR A 111 -9.37 -6.22 2.78
CA TYR A 111 -10.41 -5.90 3.76
C TYR A 111 -10.87 -4.45 3.61
N ARG A 112 -11.91 -4.08 4.36
CA ARG A 112 -12.32 -2.70 4.61
C ARG A 112 -12.06 -2.34 6.08
N CYS A 113 -11.74 -1.08 6.36
CA CYS A 113 -11.59 -0.59 7.73
C CYS A 113 -11.97 0.88 7.83
N ASP A 114 -12.58 1.31 8.94
CA ASP A 114 -12.96 2.73 9.11
C ASP A 114 -11.76 3.68 9.10
N LYS A 115 -10.62 3.22 9.56
CA LYS A 115 -9.37 3.98 9.55
C LYS A 115 -8.43 3.37 8.52
N ILE A 116 -8.23 4.08 7.42
CA ILE A 116 -7.20 3.76 6.42
C ILE A 116 -6.36 5.00 6.13
N GLU A 117 -5.20 4.79 5.57
CA GLU A 117 -4.25 5.84 5.20
C GLU A 117 -3.78 5.61 3.76
N GLY A 118 -2.87 6.45 3.27
CA GLY A 118 -2.13 6.18 2.03
C GLY A 118 -1.26 4.93 2.15
N SER A 119 -0.66 4.52 1.04
CA SER A 119 0.19 3.32 1.04
C SER A 119 1.40 3.46 1.97
N ARG A 120 1.70 2.40 2.72
CA ARG A 120 2.81 2.31 3.69
C ARG A 120 3.66 1.08 3.42
N LYS A 121 4.97 1.21 3.56
CA LYS A 121 5.90 0.08 3.57
C LYS A 121 5.98 -0.44 5.00
N LEU A 122 5.48 -1.63 5.25
CA LEU A 122 5.44 -2.25 6.58
C LEU A 122 6.70 -3.07 6.86
N ALA A 123 7.16 -3.85 5.89
CA ALA A 123 8.41 -4.59 6.05
C ALA A 123 9.34 -4.29 4.88
N ARG A 124 10.56 -3.93 5.20
CA ARG A 124 11.63 -3.63 4.24
C ARG A 124 12.88 -4.42 4.58
N GLN A 125 13.66 -4.72 3.59
CA GLN A 125 15.01 -5.25 3.76
C GLN A 125 15.95 -4.70 2.70
N LYS A 126 17.22 -4.97 2.87
CA LYS A 126 18.31 -4.56 1.97
C LYS A 126 18.84 -5.82 1.28
N ASN A 127 19.01 -5.79 -0.04
CA ASN A 127 19.67 -6.86 -0.77
C ASN A 127 21.20 -6.77 -0.65
N GLU A 128 21.91 -7.74 -1.23
CA GLU A 128 23.38 -7.79 -1.22
C GLU A 128 24.01 -6.58 -1.91
N ASP A 129 23.33 -6.00 -2.90
CA ASP A 129 23.75 -4.81 -3.64
C ASP A 129 23.49 -3.50 -2.86
N GLY A 130 22.82 -3.58 -1.71
CA GLY A 130 22.51 -2.44 -0.87
C GLY A 130 21.20 -1.75 -1.22
N GLU A 131 20.40 -2.25 -2.17
CA GLU A 131 19.11 -1.69 -2.51
C GLU A 131 18.05 -2.05 -1.49
N ILE A 132 17.23 -1.06 -1.10
CA ILE A 132 16.14 -1.22 -0.14
C ILE A 132 14.84 -1.46 -0.89
N PHE A 133 14.17 -2.55 -0.58
CA PHE A 133 12.86 -2.87 -1.13
C PHE A 133 11.88 -3.28 -0.03
N ALA A 134 10.59 -3.21 -0.36
CA ALA A 134 9.54 -3.66 0.55
C ALA A 134 9.14 -5.09 0.20
N ASP A 135 9.07 -5.94 1.23
CA ASP A 135 8.44 -7.26 1.17
C ASP A 135 6.95 -7.17 1.46
N ILE A 136 6.57 -6.23 2.33
CA ILE A 136 5.16 -6.01 2.70
C ILE A 136 4.87 -4.52 2.63
N GLU A 137 3.82 -4.18 1.87
CA GLU A 137 3.31 -2.81 1.82
C GLU A 137 1.78 -2.79 1.84
N THR A 138 1.18 -1.65 2.19
CA THR A 138 -0.26 -1.45 2.04
C THR A 138 -0.56 -0.73 0.74
N ARG A 139 -1.72 -1.06 0.15
CA ARG A 139 -2.39 -0.28 -0.87
C ARG A 139 -3.61 0.34 -0.23
N GLY A 140 -3.49 1.59 0.16
CA GLY A 140 -4.54 2.37 0.83
C GLY A 140 -5.07 3.49 -0.05
N GLU A 141 -5.46 4.61 0.57
CA GLU A 141 -6.06 5.76 -0.13
C GLU A 141 -5.20 6.24 -1.31
N GLY A 142 -5.86 6.47 -2.44
CA GLY A 142 -5.22 6.97 -3.66
C GLY A 142 -4.41 5.96 -4.46
N SER A 143 -4.40 4.68 -4.07
CA SER A 143 -3.70 3.61 -4.78
C SER A 143 -4.66 2.65 -5.48
N TYR A 144 -4.13 1.72 -6.25
CA TYR A 144 -4.87 0.57 -6.79
C TYR A 144 -4.08 -0.72 -6.60
N CYS A 145 -4.79 -1.82 -6.59
CA CYS A 145 -4.23 -3.17 -6.55
C CYS A 145 -4.82 -4.03 -7.65
N VAL A 146 -3.98 -4.78 -8.37
CA VAL A 146 -4.45 -5.75 -9.37
C VAL A 146 -4.90 -7.00 -8.65
N VAL A 147 -6.08 -7.52 -9.01
CA VAL A 147 -6.75 -8.61 -8.29
C VAL A 147 -7.27 -9.70 -9.23
N TYR A 148 -7.70 -10.82 -8.69
CA TYR A 148 -8.45 -11.84 -9.41
C TYR A 148 -9.77 -11.21 -9.99
N PRO A 149 -10.16 -11.51 -11.25
CA PRO A 149 -9.74 -12.62 -12.11
C PRO A 149 -8.66 -12.25 -13.15
N THR A 150 -7.74 -11.36 -12.82
CA THR A 150 -6.60 -11.11 -13.71
C THR A 150 -5.82 -12.42 -13.95
N PRO A 151 -5.43 -12.75 -15.20
CA PRO A 151 -4.67 -13.96 -15.49
C PRO A 151 -3.44 -14.12 -14.58
N GLY A 152 -3.26 -15.33 -14.03
CA GLY A 152 -2.17 -15.65 -13.10
C GLY A 152 -2.44 -15.24 -11.65
N TYR A 153 -3.58 -14.63 -11.35
CA TYR A 153 -4.04 -14.41 -9.97
C TYR A 153 -4.98 -15.53 -9.57
N GLU A 154 -4.84 -15.99 -8.34
CA GLU A 154 -5.64 -17.09 -7.78
C GLU A 154 -6.37 -16.60 -6.53
N ARG A 155 -7.65 -16.95 -6.43
CA ARG A 155 -8.44 -16.71 -5.22
C ARG A 155 -8.22 -17.87 -4.25
N ILE A 156 -7.65 -17.56 -3.08
CA ILE A 156 -7.42 -18.56 -2.01
C ILE A 156 -8.63 -18.59 -1.06
N GLN A 157 -9.09 -17.43 -0.60
CA GLN A 157 -10.17 -17.31 0.37
C GLN A 157 -11.12 -16.18 -0.01
N LYS A 158 -12.42 -16.44 0.10
CA LYS A 158 -13.51 -15.52 -0.18
C LYS A 158 -13.44 -14.87 -1.58
N ASN A 159 -14.30 -13.93 -1.81
CA ASN A 159 -14.39 -13.18 -3.07
C ASN A 159 -14.39 -11.68 -2.74
N ILE A 160 -13.63 -10.90 -3.45
CA ILE A 160 -13.55 -9.45 -3.28
C ILE A 160 -14.92 -8.75 -3.37
N LEU A 161 -15.87 -9.33 -4.12
CA LEU A 161 -17.25 -8.81 -4.19
C LEU A 161 -18.00 -8.87 -2.85
N LYS A 162 -17.48 -9.63 -1.88
CA LYS A 162 -18.03 -9.79 -0.53
C LYS A 162 -16.99 -9.43 0.54
N VAL A 163 -16.10 -8.48 0.22
CA VAL A 163 -15.10 -8.01 1.16
C VAL A 163 -15.75 -7.47 2.43
N GLU A 164 -15.30 -7.96 3.56
CA GLU A 164 -15.83 -7.61 4.87
C GLU A 164 -15.03 -6.46 5.51
N LYS A 165 -15.64 -5.86 6.52
CA LYS A 165 -15.04 -4.81 7.32
C LYS A 165 -14.43 -5.42 8.58
N ILE A 166 -13.17 -5.06 8.84
CA ILE A 166 -12.47 -5.34 10.09
C ILE A 166 -12.47 -4.12 10.99
N THR A 167 -12.22 -4.32 12.29
CA THR A 167 -12.11 -3.22 13.25
C THR A 167 -10.75 -2.53 13.15
N VAL A 168 -10.61 -1.36 13.76
CA VAL A 168 -9.33 -0.64 13.81
C VAL A 168 -8.28 -1.47 14.58
N GLU A 169 -8.67 -2.13 15.66
CA GLU A 169 -7.80 -2.98 16.47
C GLU A 169 -7.35 -4.23 15.69
N GLU A 170 -8.23 -4.81 14.87
CA GLU A 170 -7.89 -5.92 14.00
C GLU A 170 -6.87 -5.49 12.92
N ARG A 171 -7.05 -4.29 12.36
CA ARG A 171 -6.09 -3.70 11.41
C ARG A 171 -4.73 -3.41 12.06
N GLU A 172 -4.71 -2.84 13.26
CA GLU A 172 -3.48 -2.59 14.02
C GLU A 172 -2.75 -3.90 14.32
N PHE A 173 -3.46 -4.95 14.71
CA PHE A 173 -2.89 -6.28 14.89
C PHE A 173 -2.24 -6.83 13.61
N LEU A 174 -2.90 -6.68 12.45
CA LEU A 174 -2.31 -7.06 11.15
C LEU A 174 -1.04 -6.26 10.86
N PHE A 175 -1.05 -4.98 11.17
CA PHE A 175 0.12 -4.10 10.95
C PHE A 175 1.28 -4.49 11.85
N ASP A 176 1.05 -4.77 13.12
CA ASP A 176 2.08 -5.20 14.06
C ASP A 176 2.72 -6.52 13.62
N LEU A 177 1.91 -7.47 13.14
CA LEU A 177 2.42 -8.71 12.54
C LEU A 177 3.30 -8.40 11.32
N CYS A 178 2.84 -7.58 10.39
CA CYS A 178 3.61 -7.23 9.21
C CYS A 178 4.90 -6.47 9.55
N LEU A 179 4.86 -5.56 10.51
CA LEU A 179 6.02 -4.80 10.99
C LEU A 179 7.08 -5.70 11.64
N SER A 180 6.69 -6.84 12.23
CA SER A 180 7.64 -7.78 12.82
C SER A 180 8.61 -8.40 11.80
N PHE A 181 8.27 -8.40 10.52
CA PHE A 181 9.14 -8.84 9.41
C PHE A 181 10.09 -7.76 8.91
N ASN A 182 10.00 -6.52 9.42
CA ASN A 182 10.85 -5.42 8.97
C ASN A 182 12.31 -5.62 9.45
N LYS A 183 13.21 -5.83 8.51
CA LYS A 183 14.66 -6.01 8.77
C LYS A 183 15.47 -4.73 8.53
N TYR A 184 14.85 -3.70 7.94
CA TYR A 184 15.52 -2.45 7.64
C TYR A 184 15.13 -1.36 8.64
N VAL A 185 16.15 -0.81 9.31
CA VAL A 185 16.01 0.36 10.18
C VAL A 185 16.66 1.54 9.47
N GLU A 186 15.91 2.61 9.25
CA GLU A 186 16.49 3.86 8.76
C GLU A 186 17.46 4.40 9.79
N GLU A 187 18.73 4.54 9.41
CA GLU A 187 19.68 5.30 10.21
C GLU A 187 19.21 6.76 10.22
N LYS A 188 18.73 7.20 11.37
CA LYS A 188 18.46 8.62 11.55
C LYS A 188 19.79 9.36 11.38
N PRO A 189 19.85 10.41 10.55
CA PRO A 189 21.07 11.19 10.42
C PRO A 189 21.50 11.66 11.82
N THR A 190 22.68 11.27 12.24
CA THR A 190 23.27 11.79 13.47
C THR A 190 23.57 13.26 13.26
N PHE A 191 23.52 14.06 14.33
CA PHE A 191 23.77 15.52 14.28
C PHE A 191 25.11 15.88 13.61
N THR A 192 26.06 14.97 13.58
CA THR A 192 27.34 15.06 12.87
C THR A 192 27.20 15.04 11.36
N ASN A 193 26.26 14.28 10.82
CA ASN A 193 26.01 14.22 9.36
C ASN A 193 25.26 15.47 8.86
N PHE A 194 24.50 16.14 9.73
CA PHE A 194 23.86 17.41 9.40
C PHE A 194 24.89 18.53 9.17
N LYS A 195 25.93 18.61 10.00
CA LYS A 195 27.00 19.61 9.82
C LYS A 195 27.81 19.38 8.54
N GLN A 196 28.06 18.14 8.14
CA GLN A 196 28.76 17.84 6.88
C GLN A 196 27.92 18.14 5.64
N ALA A 197 26.63 17.83 5.64
CA ALA A 197 25.74 18.11 4.53
C ALA A 197 25.52 19.62 4.29
N PHE A 198 25.66 20.45 5.34
CA PHE A 198 25.56 21.90 5.23
C PHE A 198 26.88 22.59 4.89
N SER A 199 28.03 21.96 5.18
CA SER A 199 29.36 22.54 4.85
C SER A 199 29.72 22.41 3.36
N GLU A 200 29.06 21.52 2.62
CA GLU A 200 29.33 21.33 1.17
C GLU A 200 28.44 22.16 0.23
N LYS A 201 27.51 22.95 0.76
CA LYS A 201 26.65 23.87 -0.01
C LYS A 201 26.89 25.32 0.37
N SER A 202 28.07 25.84 0.01
CA SER A 202 28.27 27.30 -0.03
C SER A 202 27.55 27.88 -1.26
N GLY A 203 26.43 28.52 -1.05
CA GLY A 203 25.71 29.25 -2.10
C GLY A 203 24.72 30.23 -1.51
N ASP A 204 24.68 31.44 -2.08
CA ASP A 204 23.95 32.62 -1.68
C ASP A 204 22.43 32.45 -1.54
N ARG A 205 21.97 31.66 -0.61
CA ARG A 205 20.53 31.56 -0.26
C ARG A 205 20.27 32.34 1.02
N ILE A 206 19.12 33.03 1.08
CA ILE A 206 18.66 33.82 2.23
C ILE A 206 18.73 33.00 3.56
N GLY A 207 18.57 31.66 3.51
CA GLY A 207 18.72 30.75 4.66
C GLY A 207 20.16 30.61 5.17
N ASP A 208 21.17 30.76 4.31
CA ASP A 208 22.58 30.68 4.71
C ASP A 208 23.02 31.89 5.52
N PHE A 209 22.46 33.07 5.22
CA PHE A 209 22.66 34.31 5.98
C PHE A 209 22.08 34.26 7.40
N TYR A 210 21.01 33.46 7.60
CA TYR A 210 20.40 33.28 8.92
C TYR A 210 21.21 32.35 9.82
N ASN A 211 21.83 31.32 9.23
CA ASN A 211 22.66 30.35 9.97
C ASN A 211 24.03 30.95 10.39
N GLU A 212 24.58 31.93 9.69
CA GLU A 212 25.85 32.57 10.04
C GLU A 212 25.72 33.60 11.19
N ARG A 213 24.51 34.09 11.48
CA ARG A 213 24.30 35.19 12.42
C ARG A 213 23.57 34.87 13.72
N ASN A 214 22.90 33.74 13.82
CA ASN A 214 22.12 33.43 15.01
C ASN A 214 22.32 31.97 15.43
N ASP A 215 22.87 31.78 16.61
CA ASP A 215 22.82 30.50 17.27
C ASP A 215 21.34 30.17 17.63
N PHE A 216 20.89 28.95 17.34
CA PHE A 216 19.52 28.50 17.60
C PHE A 216 19.08 28.74 19.05
N ILE A 217 20.05 28.72 19.98
CA ILE A 217 19.87 29.02 21.40
C ILE A 217 19.49 30.50 21.63
N ASP A 218 20.01 31.42 20.84
CA ASP A 218 19.72 32.83 20.98
C ASP A 218 18.32 33.18 20.43
N ILE A 219 17.82 32.42 19.47
CA ILE A 219 16.45 32.54 18.96
C ILE A 219 15.45 32.07 20.02
N LEU A 220 15.72 30.91 20.68
CA LEU A 220 14.87 30.36 21.75
C LEU A 220 14.79 31.28 22.97
N LYS A 221 15.90 31.89 23.36
CA LYS A 221 15.95 32.85 24.47
C LYS A 221 15.17 34.17 24.21
N LYS A 222 15.04 34.57 22.94
CA LYS A 222 14.32 35.76 22.53
C LYS A 222 12.81 35.63 22.55
N HIS A 223 12.30 34.38 22.61
CA HIS A 223 10.88 34.06 22.53
C HIS A 223 10.36 33.33 23.78
N ASP A 224 11.12 33.33 24.89
CA ASP A 224 10.73 32.65 26.16
C ASP A 224 10.27 31.19 26.01
N TRP A 225 10.95 30.44 25.15
CA TRP A 225 10.67 29.00 24.90
C TRP A 225 11.75 28.13 25.54
#